data_1270c6fc5d290d795d38f37f82e0acf9
#
_entry.id   1270c6fc5d290d795d38f37f82e0acf9
#
_cell.length_a   1.000
_cell.length_b   1.000
_cell.length_c   1.000
_cell.angle_alpha   90.00
_cell.angle_beta   90.00
_cell.angle_gamma   90.00
#
_symmetry.space_group_name_H-M   'P 1'
#
loop_
_entity.id
_entity.type
_entity.pdbx_description
1 polymer ?
#
loop_
_entity_poly.entity_id
_entity_poly.type
_entity_poly.pdbx_seq_one_letter_code
_entity_poly.pdbx_strand_id
1 'polypeptide(L)'
;FSFGIKIGRRSTDLMLTDFCGGVRAERRLRYPYPQPTEVFDFIKASIDAISADLSAKQRARICGIGVATPFDLWRWHEQIGAPKASLTAWRALDPATEIARFSSLKVFVINDATAACRAEHMFGSSRRWRDSVYFFIASFIGGGVVLNHSVYEGGMGNAGALGPLPSQRADGRICRLLDSASIRELERQLNEVVTVTCEDPQQNFPAGLPTTTDSGEARADDLFYQAQLDVVRTAFAC
;
A
#
# COMPACT_ATOMS: atom_id res chain seq x y z
N PHE A 1 14.13 -16.19 -7.12
CA PHE A 1 12.78 -15.61 -7.13
C PHE A 1 12.33 -15.30 -5.70
N SER A 2 11.42 -14.34 -5.55
CA SER A 2 10.75 -14.05 -4.29
C SER A 2 9.29 -13.69 -4.55
N PHE A 3 8.42 -14.07 -3.63
CA PHE A 3 7.06 -13.55 -3.61
C PHE A 3 7.03 -12.24 -2.84
N GLY A 4 6.38 -11.23 -3.41
CA GLY A 4 6.03 -9.99 -2.75
C GLY A 4 4.51 -9.90 -2.59
N ILE A 5 4.04 -9.58 -1.40
CA ILE A 5 2.62 -9.47 -1.08
C ILE A 5 2.39 -8.11 -0.43
N LYS A 6 1.43 -7.35 -0.94
CA LYS A 6 0.93 -6.16 -0.27
C LYS A 6 -0.50 -6.40 0.21
N ILE A 7 -0.72 -6.35 1.50
CA ILE A 7 -2.05 -6.37 2.09
C ILE A 7 -2.46 -4.93 2.34
N GLY A 8 -3.28 -4.38 1.47
CA GLY A 8 -3.75 -3.00 1.55
C GLY A 8 -5.17 -2.89 2.11
N ARG A 9 -5.69 -1.68 2.17
CA ARG A 9 -7.05 -1.40 2.69
C ARG A 9 -8.14 -1.73 1.68
N ARG A 10 -7.84 -1.70 0.37
CA ARG A 10 -8.79 -1.93 -0.73
C ARG A 10 -8.36 -3.01 -1.71
N SER A 11 -7.15 -3.54 -1.58
CA SER A 11 -6.64 -4.64 -2.39
C SER A 11 -5.55 -5.42 -1.67
N THR A 12 -5.40 -6.68 -2.07
CA THR A 12 -4.20 -7.49 -1.85
C THR A 12 -3.57 -7.75 -3.19
N ASP A 13 -2.30 -7.39 -3.31
CA ASP A 13 -1.49 -7.57 -4.51
C ASP A 13 -0.41 -8.60 -4.21
N LEU A 14 -0.22 -9.56 -5.11
CA LEU A 14 0.80 -10.59 -5.02
C LEU A 14 1.57 -10.67 -6.32
N MET A 15 2.89 -10.73 -6.23
CA MET A 15 3.75 -10.91 -7.40
C MET A 15 4.89 -11.87 -7.13
N LEU A 16 5.37 -12.51 -8.19
CA LEU A 16 6.65 -13.21 -8.22
C LEU A 16 7.66 -12.34 -8.95
N THR A 17 8.80 -12.07 -8.31
CA THR A 17 9.91 -11.31 -8.92
C THR A 17 11.14 -12.17 -9.06
N ASP A 18 11.97 -11.87 -10.06
CA ASP A 18 13.30 -12.42 -10.15
C ASP A 18 14.32 -11.58 -9.36
N PHE A 19 15.57 -12.04 -9.33
CA PHE A 19 16.66 -11.38 -8.60
C PHE A 19 17.00 -9.97 -9.15
N CYS A 20 16.65 -9.68 -10.39
CA CYS A 20 16.85 -8.35 -10.99
C CYS A 20 15.63 -7.41 -10.79
N GLY A 21 14.62 -7.82 -10.01
CA GLY A 21 13.39 -7.05 -9.79
C GLY A 21 12.37 -7.17 -10.94
N GLY A 22 12.64 -8.02 -11.93
CA GLY A 22 11.68 -8.27 -13.03
C GLY A 22 10.47 -9.04 -12.53
N VAL A 23 9.25 -8.51 -12.79
CA VAL A 23 7.99 -9.20 -12.48
C VAL A 23 7.78 -10.37 -13.42
N ARG A 24 7.56 -11.56 -12.88
CA ARG A 24 7.34 -12.80 -13.60
C ARG A 24 5.88 -13.25 -13.62
N ALA A 25 5.14 -12.92 -12.55
CA ALA A 25 3.71 -13.13 -12.45
C ALA A 25 3.14 -12.14 -11.44
N GLU A 26 1.87 -11.79 -11.62
CA GLU A 26 1.14 -10.97 -10.67
C GLU A 26 -0.31 -11.42 -10.54
N ARG A 27 -0.90 -11.18 -9.38
CA ARG A 27 -2.30 -11.42 -9.04
C ARG A 27 -2.80 -10.30 -8.16
N ARG A 28 -4.07 -9.91 -8.31
CA ARG A 28 -4.72 -8.90 -7.49
C ARG A 28 -6.10 -9.35 -7.06
N LEU A 29 -6.40 -9.13 -5.78
CA LEU A 29 -7.73 -9.21 -5.21
C LEU A 29 -8.16 -7.79 -4.80
N ARG A 30 -9.34 -7.33 -5.25
CA ARG A 30 -9.96 -6.07 -4.80
C ARG A 30 -11.10 -6.38 -3.85
N TYR A 31 -11.25 -5.56 -2.82
CA TYR A 31 -12.31 -5.68 -1.83
C TYR A 31 -12.66 -4.29 -1.26
N PRO A 32 -13.86 -4.09 -0.72
CA PRO A 32 -14.22 -2.85 -0.03
C PRO A 32 -13.43 -2.68 1.28
N TYR A 33 -13.08 -3.78 1.95
CA TYR A 33 -12.22 -3.84 3.13
C TYR A 33 -11.61 -5.25 3.25
N PRO A 34 -10.41 -5.40 3.83
CA PRO A 34 -9.72 -6.68 3.91
C PRO A 34 -10.37 -7.62 4.94
N GLN A 35 -10.90 -8.74 4.50
CA GLN A 35 -11.32 -9.83 5.37
C GLN A 35 -10.19 -10.87 5.47
N PRO A 36 -9.73 -11.26 6.66
CA PRO A 36 -8.58 -12.15 6.81
C PRO A 36 -8.71 -13.45 6.01
N THR A 37 -9.85 -14.13 6.12
CA THR A 37 -10.08 -15.41 5.40
C THR A 37 -9.92 -15.22 3.90
N GLU A 38 -10.61 -14.24 3.32
CA GLU A 38 -10.56 -13.96 1.89
C GLU A 38 -9.13 -13.61 1.42
N VAL A 39 -8.43 -12.79 2.21
CA VAL A 39 -7.05 -12.38 1.92
C VAL A 39 -6.09 -13.57 1.93
N PHE A 40 -6.13 -14.42 2.96
CA PHE A 40 -5.20 -15.54 3.06
C PHE A 40 -5.54 -16.68 2.10
N ASP A 41 -6.83 -16.91 1.79
CA ASP A 41 -7.26 -17.84 0.75
C ASP A 41 -6.76 -17.39 -0.63
N PHE A 42 -6.88 -16.10 -0.95
CA PHE A 42 -6.33 -15.51 -2.18
C PHE A 42 -4.81 -15.66 -2.24
N ILE A 43 -4.09 -15.37 -1.16
CA ILE A 43 -2.63 -15.50 -1.10
C ILE A 43 -2.23 -16.95 -1.38
N LYS A 44 -2.86 -17.90 -0.69
CA LYS A 44 -2.62 -19.33 -0.88
C LYS A 44 -2.84 -19.77 -2.33
N ALA A 45 -4.03 -19.50 -2.86
CA ALA A 45 -4.40 -19.87 -4.23
C ALA A 45 -3.46 -19.24 -5.27
N SER A 46 -3.03 -17.99 -5.05
CA SER A 46 -2.11 -17.29 -5.94
C SER A 46 -0.70 -17.88 -5.91
N ILE A 47 -0.17 -18.21 -4.73
CA ILE A 47 1.15 -18.88 -4.60
C ILE A 47 1.11 -20.26 -5.26
N ASP A 48 0.05 -21.04 -5.02
CA ASP A 48 -0.11 -22.38 -5.61
C ASP A 48 -0.16 -22.30 -7.13
N ALA A 49 -0.99 -21.41 -7.69
CA ALA A 49 -1.14 -21.25 -9.12
C ALA A 49 0.17 -20.79 -9.79
N ILE A 50 0.83 -19.75 -9.27
CA ILE A 50 2.09 -19.26 -9.82
C ILE A 50 3.19 -20.34 -9.71
N SER A 51 3.22 -21.07 -8.60
CA SER A 51 4.20 -22.13 -8.39
C SER A 51 3.98 -23.32 -9.32
N ALA A 52 2.74 -23.61 -9.72
CA ALA A 52 2.43 -24.68 -10.68
C ALA A 52 3.01 -24.40 -12.07
N ASP A 53 3.05 -23.12 -12.48
CA ASP A 53 3.60 -22.69 -13.77
C ASP A 53 5.15 -22.71 -13.82
N LEU A 54 5.81 -22.91 -12.66
CA LEU A 54 7.26 -22.93 -12.56
C LEU A 54 7.81 -24.36 -12.70
N SER A 55 8.95 -24.51 -13.36
CA SER A 55 9.72 -25.74 -13.32
C SER A 55 10.21 -26.06 -11.89
N ALA A 56 10.51 -27.33 -11.61
CA ALA A 56 11.07 -27.74 -10.30
C ALA A 56 12.34 -26.95 -9.94
N LYS A 57 13.20 -26.66 -10.93
CA LYS A 57 14.42 -25.88 -10.75
C LYS A 57 14.14 -24.41 -10.38
N GLN A 58 13.08 -23.83 -10.93
CA GLN A 58 12.68 -22.46 -10.61
C GLN A 58 12.03 -22.39 -9.22
N ARG A 59 11.14 -23.33 -8.89
CA ARG A 59 10.54 -23.42 -7.54
C ARG A 59 11.59 -23.52 -6.44
N ALA A 60 12.62 -24.38 -6.64
CA ALA A 60 13.70 -24.53 -5.68
C ALA A 60 14.55 -23.25 -5.50
N ARG A 61 14.40 -22.24 -6.35
CA ARG A 61 15.07 -20.93 -6.27
C ARG A 61 14.20 -19.81 -5.68
N ILE A 62 13.03 -20.13 -5.15
CA ILE A 62 12.23 -19.14 -4.42
C ILE A 62 12.83 -18.98 -3.03
N CYS A 63 13.33 -17.78 -2.73
CA CYS A 63 14.06 -17.50 -1.49
C CYS A 63 13.12 -17.25 -0.30
N GLY A 64 11.92 -16.74 -0.55
CA GLY A 64 11.00 -16.37 0.53
C GLY A 64 9.83 -15.53 0.06
N ILE A 65 9.06 -15.08 1.04
CA ILE A 65 7.87 -14.26 0.88
C ILE A 65 8.05 -12.99 1.69
N GLY A 66 7.86 -11.85 1.06
CA GLY A 66 7.77 -10.61 1.75
C GLY A 66 6.35 -10.07 1.81
N VAL A 67 5.93 -9.57 2.96
CA VAL A 67 4.61 -9.01 3.19
C VAL A 67 4.71 -7.57 3.63
N ALA A 68 4.13 -6.67 2.85
CA ALA A 68 3.96 -5.26 3.18
C ALA A 68 2.50 -5.03 3.64
N THR A 69 2.31 -4.48 4.85
CA THR A 69 0.98 -4.24 5.40
C THR A 69 0.96 -2.97 6.27
N PRO A 70 -0.15 -2.20 6.27
CA PRO A 70 -0.28 -1.07 7.18
C PRO A 70 -0.21 -1.50 8.64
N PHE A 71 0.41 -0.67 9.50
CA PHE A 71 0.30 -0.88 10.94
C PHE A 71 -1.13 -0.65 11.42
N ASP A 72 -1.51 -1.36 12.48
CA ASP A 72 -2.78 -1.17 13.19
C ASP A 72 -4.01 -1.17 12.27
N LEU A 73 -4.04 -2.05 11.24
CA LEU A 73 -5.13 -2.14 10.27
C LEU A 73 -6.53 -2.18 10.94
N TRP A 74 -6.63 -2.76 12.13
CA TRP A 74 -7.87 -2.86 12.91
C TRP A 74 -8.40 -1.52 13.46
N ARG A 75 -7.57 -0.46 13.50
CA ARG A 75 -7.97 0.87 13.97
C ARG A 75 -8.65 1.74 12.91
N TRP A 76 -8.63 1.30 11.66
CA TRP A 76 -9.05 2.11 10.52
C TRP A 76 -10.48 1.84 10.04
N HIS A 77 -11.29 1.11 10.83
CA HIS A 77 -12.63 0.68 10.43
C HIS A 77 -13.56 1.86 10.06
N GLU A 78 -13.57 2.95 10.83
CA GLU A 78 -14.38 4.14 10.54
C GLU A 78 -13.90 4.84 9.26
N GLN A 79 -12.57 4.96 9.11
CA GLN A 79 -11.96 5.68 8.01
C GLN A 79 -12.12 4.98 6.65
N ILE A 80 -12.31 3.68 6.64
CA ILE A 80 -12.49 2.91 5.39
C ILE A 80 -13.92 2.39 5.22
N GLY A 81 -14.83 2.75 6.12
CA GLY A 81 -16.24 2.32 6.07
C GLY A 81 -16.43 0.82 6.31
N ALA A 82 -15.51 0.17 7.03
CA ALA A 82 -15.59 -1.25 7.31
C ALA A 82 -16.34 -1.55 8.61
N PRO A 83 -17.09 -2.68 8.70
CA PRO A 83 -17.61 -3.14 9.98
C PRO A 83 -16.48 -3.35 10.99
N LYS A 84 -16.64 -2.85 12.20
CA LYS A 84 -15.61 -2.94 13.26
C LYS A 84 -15.16 -4.38 13.50
N ALA A 85 -16.09 -5.33 13.52
CA ALA A 85 -15.82 -6.75 13.74
C ALA A 85 -14.88 -7.32 12.67
N SER A 86 -15.04 -6.94 11.40
CA SER A 86 -14.23 -7.45 10.29
C SER A 86 -12.76 -7.06 10.41
N LEU A 87 -12.47 -5.83 10.86
CA LEU A 87 -11.10 -5.38 11.03
C LEU A 87 -10.50 -5.77 12.39
N THR A 88 -11.33 -5.94 13.43
CA THR A 88 -10.83 -6.37 14.75
C THR A 88 -10.11 -7.72 14.69
N ALA A 89 -10.51 -8.60 13.77
CA ALA A 89 -9.84 -9.89 13.56
C ALA A 89 -8.35 -9.76 13.25
N TRP A 90 -7.95 -8.70 12.54
CA TRP A 90 -6.54 -8.44 12.23
C TRP A 90 -5.66 -8.16 13.46
N ARG A 91 -6.25 -7.76 14.59
CA ARG A 91 -5.50 -7.48 15.82
C ARG A 91 -4.79 -8.71 16.39
N ALA A 92 -5.40 -9.88 16.21
CA ALA A 92 -4.89 -11.15 16.74
C ALA A 92 -4.10 -11.95 15.70
N LEU A 93 -4.01 -11.45 14.45
CA LEU A 93 -3.38 -12.16 13.34
C LEU A 93 -1.98 -11.62 13.09
N ASP A 94 -1.04 -12.55 12.95
CA ASP A 94 0.29 -12.28 12.40
C ASP A 94 0.36 -12.85 10.98
N PRO A 95 0.55 -12.02 9.95
CA PRO A 95 0.62 -12.48 8.57
C PRO A 95 1.67 -13.57 8.33
N ALA A 96 2.79 -13.53 9.02
CA ALA A 96 3.83 -14.55 8.89
C ALA A 96 3.33 -15.92 9.38
N THR A 97 2.67 -15.93 10.53
CA THR A 97 2.09 -17.15 11.11
C THR A 97 0.98 -17.72 10.24
N GLU A 98 0.11 -16.87 9.69
CA GLU A 98 -0.98 -17.31 8.82
C GLU A 98 -0.44 -17.93 7.51
N ILE A 99 0.55 -17.29 6.88
CA ILE A 99 1.16 -17.80 5.65
C ILE A 99 1.95 -19.11 5.93
N ALA A 100 2.60 -19.22 7.09
CA ALA A 100 3.33 -20.44 7.46
C ALA A 100 2.43 -21.70 7.59
N ARG A 101 1.11 -21.54 7.70
CA ARG A 101 0.16 -22.67 7.70
C ARG A 101 0.09 -23.40 6.35
N PHE A 102 0.43 -22.73 5.25
CA PHE A 102 0.32 -23.31 3.91
C PHE A 102 1.59 -23.15 3.06
N SER A 103 2.62 -22.47 3.56
CA SER A 103 3.90 -22.31 2.86
C SER A 103 5.07 -22.54 3.81
N SER A 104 6.07 -23.30 3.35
CA SER A 104 7.32 -23.51 4.08
C SER A 104 8.37 -22.42 3.81
N LEU A 105 8.08 -21.46 2.94
CA LEU A 105 8.97 -20.37 2.62
C LEU A 105 9.10 -19.41 3.81
N LYS A 106 10.30 -18.86 4.01
CA LYS A 106 10.52 -17.85 5.04
C LYS A 106 9.71 -16.60 4.73
N VAL A 107 8.98 -16.09 5.72
CA VAL A 107 8.13 -14.90 5.59
C VAL A 107 8.74 -13.73 6.35
N PHE A 108 8.77 -12.56 5.71
CA PHE A 108 9.20 -11.30 6.29
C PHE A 108 8.05 -10.31 6.20
N VAL A 109 7.71 -9.66 7.32
CA VAL A 109 6.63 -8.67 7.38
C VAL A 109 7.21 -7.30 7.67
N ILE A 110 6.76 -6.31 6.93
CA ILE A 110 7.19 -4.91 7.07
C ILE A 110 6.01 -3.96 6.88
N ASN A 111 6.11 -2.75 7.42
CA ASN A 111 5.14 -1.71 7.14
C ASN A 111 5.14 -1.32 5.65
N ASP A 112 3.97 -1.06 5.07
CA ASP A 112 3.79 -0.76 3.65
C ASP A 112 4.51 0.53 3.19
N ALA A 113 4.47 1.60 3.99
CA ALA A 113 5.19 2.84 3.66
C ALA A 113 6.71 2.67 3.79
N THR A 114 7.18 1.88 4.78
CA THR A 114 8.60 1.53 4.90
C THR A 114 9.06 0.66 3.74
N ALA A 115 8.23 -0.29 3.30
CA ALA A 115 8.48 -1.09 2.09
C ALA A 115 8.62 -0.19 0.85
N ALA A 116 7.72 0.79 0.68
CA ALA A 116 7.78 1.76 -0.40
C ALA A 116 9.08 2.60 -0.36
N CYS A 117 9.49 3.05 0.83
CA CYS A 117 10.74 3.76 1.00
C CYS A 117 11.96 2.91 0.61
N ARG A 118 11.99 1.62 1.02
CA ARG A 118 13.03 0.68 0.58
C ARG A 118 13.04 0.53 -0.93
N ALA A 119 11.83 0.46 -1.51
CA ALA A 119 11.61 0.42 -2.94
C ALA A 119 12.31 1.57 -3.66
N GLU A 120 11.93 2.76 -3.32
CA GLU A 120 12.47 3.97 -3.92
C GLU A 120 13.99 4.07 -3.70
N HIS A 121 14.48 3.68 -2.52
CA HIS A 121 15.91 3.74 -2.23
C HIS A 121 16.73 2.72 -3.03
N MET A 122 16.19 1.53 -3.32
CA MET A 122 16.91 0.48 -4.06
C MET A 122 16.87 0.67 -5.57
N PHE A 123 15.73 1.07 -6.14
CA PHE A 123 15.49 1.09 -7.60
C PHE A 123 15.11 2.46 -8.13
N GLY A 124 14.68 3.38 -7.26
CA GLY A 124 14.26 4.71 -7.65
C GLY A 124 15.37 5.74 -7.69
N SER A 125 14.95 6.99 -7.82
CA SER A 125 15.83 8.16 -7.92
C SER A 125 16.54 8.51 -6.61
N SER A 126 15.96 8.12 -5.47
CA SER A 126 16.49 8.44 -4.15
C SER A 126 17.76 7.65 -3.81
N ARG A 127 18.07 6.59 -4.57
CA ARG A 127 19.30 5.79 -4.41
C ARG A 127 20.59 6.60 -4.40
N ARG A 128 20.62 7.75 -5.07
CA ARG A 128 21.77 8.66 -5.14
C ARG A 128 21.99 9.48 -3.87
N TRP A 129 20.97 9.57 -2.99
CA TRP A 129 21.04 10.37 -1.78
C TRP A 129 21.43 9.51 -0.58
N ARG A 130 22.46 9.98 0.14
CA ARG A 130 22.91 9.32 1.36
C ARG A 130 21.86 9.37 2.48
N ASP A 131 21.21 10.52 2.62
CA ASP A 131 20.22 10.79 3.64
C ASP A 131 19.00 11.42 2.97
N SER A 132 17.81 10.92 3.26
CA SER A 132 16.55 11.40 2.67
C SER A 132 15.34 11.03 3.50
N VAL A 133 14.25 11.75 3.28
CA VAL A 133 12.92 11.42 3.80
C VAL A 133 12.01 11.13 2.61
N TYR A 134 11.33 10.00 2.68
CA TYR A 134 10.38 9.56 1.68
C TYR A 134 8.95 9.75 2.20
N PHE A 135 8.10 10.48 1.49
CA PHE A 135 6.68 10.63 1.79
C PHE A 135 5.88 9.68 0.92
N PHE A 136 5.15 8.78 1.56
CA PHE A 136 4.23 7.85 0.92
C PHE A 136 2.82 8.42 1.03
N ILE A 137 2.35 9.08 -0.04
CA ILE A 137 1.03 9.69 -0.12
C ILE A 137 0.07 8.66 -0.72
N ALA A 138 -0.78 8.07 0.14
CA ALA A 138 -1.76 7.05 -0.21
C ALA A 138 -3.12 7.42 0.42
N SER A 139 -4.03 6.47 0.60
CA SER A 139 -5.27 6.71 1.37
C SER A 139 -4.97 7.42 2.68
N PHE A 140 -3.83 7.09 3.29
CA PHE A 140 -3.23 7.83 4.40
C PHE A 140 -1.77 8.14 4.07
N ILE A 141 -1.24 9.21 4.67
CA ILE A 141 0.16 9.57 4.49
C ILE A 141 1.03 8.80 5.49
N GLY A 142 2.11 8.26 5.01
CA GLY A 142 3.18 7.63 5.75
C GLY A 142 4.53 7.99 5.14
N GLY A 143 5.57 7.21 5.40
CA GLY A 143 6.84 7.43 4.75
C GLY A 143 7.95 6.52 5.25
N GLY A 144 9.16 6.96 5.03
CA GLY A 144 10.37 6.32 5.49
C GLY A 144 11.52 7.31 5.62
N VAL A 145 12.51 6.93 6.38
CA VAL A 145 13.73 7.72 6.61
C VAL A 145 14.91 6.90 6.11
N VAL A 146 15.77 7.51 5.30
CA VAL A 146 17.03 6.92 4.86
C VAL A 146 18.15 7.67 5.53
N LEU A 147 19.06 6.97 6.20
CA LEU A 147 20.26 7.49 6.80
C LEU A 147 21.47 6.63 6.40
N ASN A 148 22.53 7.27 5.94
CA ASN A 148 23.75 6.58 5.51
C ASN A 148 23.48 5.49 4.45
N HIS A 149 22.66 5.80 3.43
CA HIS A 149 22.26 4.87 2.37
C HIS A 149 21.50 3.63 2.89
N SER A 150 20.88 3.72 4.06
CA SER A 150 20.10 2.62 4.63
C SER A 150 18.76 3.14 5.14
N VAL A 151 17.70 2.38 4.89
CA VAL A 151 16.36 2.71 5.45
C VAL A 151 16.41 2.49 6.95
N TYR A 152 16.19 3.57 7.69
CA TYR A 152 16.16 3.58 9.14
C TYR A 152 14.74 3.32 9.64
N GLU A 153 14.55 2.22 10.32
CA GLU A 153 13.24 1.82 10.83
C GLU A 153 12.95 2.34 12.24
N GLY A 154 13.98 2.75 12.97
CA GLY A 154 13.85 3.12 14.39
C GLY A 154 13.74 1.90 15.31
N GLY A 155 13.77 2.15 16.62
CA GLY A 155 13.72 1.08 17.62
C GLY A 155 12.38 0.32 17.68
N MET A 156 11.31 0.90 17.14
CA MET A 156 9.96 0.33 17.13
C MET A 156 9.45 0.04 15.71
N GLY A 157 10.30 0.12 14.69
CA GLY A 157 9.93 -0.13 13.31
C GLY A 157 9.04 0.94 12.65
N ASN A 158 8.92 2.13 13.24
CA ASN A 158 8.01 3.18 12.79
C ASN A 158 8.66 4.57 12.62
N ALA A 159 9.96 4.63 12.33
CA ALA A 159 10.65 5.90 12.07
C ALA A 159 10.01 6.72 10.94
N GLY A 160 9.36 6.04 9.99
CA GLY A 160 8.60 6.64 8.89
C GLY A 160 7.14 7.00 9.21
N ALA A 161 6.73 7.01 10.47
CA ALA A 161 5.38 7.39 10.89
C ALA A 161 5.17 8.92 10.77
N LEU A 162 5.16 9.44 9.56
CA LEU A 162 5.06 10.87 9.27
C LEU A 162 3.63 11.41 9.42
N GLY A 163 2.62 10.55 9.37
CA GLY A 163 1.21 10.96 9.48
C GLY A 163 0.86 11.78 10.71
N PRO A 164 1.36 11.47 11.92
CA PRO A 164 1.11 12.25 13.13
C PRO A 164 1.81 13.60 13.21
N LEU A 165 2.75 13.92 12.31
CA LEU A 165 3.45 15.19 12.32
C LEU A 165 2.48 16.38 12.31
N PRO A 166 2.75 17.44 13.09
CA PRO A 166 1.92 18.65 13.06
C PRO A 166 2.02 19.34 11.70
N SER A 167 0.88 19.76 11.18
CA SER A 167 0.73 20.55 9.96
C SER A 167 -0.20 21.72 10.22
N GLN A 168 -0.06 22.79 9.46
CA GLN A 168 -0.94 23.95 9.54
C GLN A 168 -1.79 24.04 8.28
N ARG A 169 -3.10 24.14 8.45
CA ARG A 169 -4.05 24.40 7.36
C ARG A 169 -3.99 25.86 6.92
N ALA A 170 -4.54 26.15 5.75
CA ALA A 170 -4.61 27.51 5.20
C ALA A 170 -5.37 28.50 6.13
N ASP A 171 -6.28 28.01 6.94
CA ASP A 171 -7.03 28.79 7.95
C ASP A 171 -6.24 29.02 9.27
N GLY A 172 -4.98 28.59 9.34
CA GLY A 172 -4.10 28.73 10.49
C GLY A 172 -4.26 27.65 11.55
N ARG A 173 -5.25 26.76 11.46
CA ARG A 173 -5.45 25.67 12.44
C ARG A 173 -4.37 24.62 12.31
N ILE A 174 -3.89 24.15 13.48
CA ILE A 174 -2.95 23.02 13.54
C ILE A 174 -3.74 21.72 13.47
N CYS A 175 -3.28 20.81 12.61
CA CYS A 175 -3.80 19.46 12.45
C CYS A 175 -2.65 18.48 12.26
N ARG A 176 -2.95 17.20 12.18
CA ARG A 176 -1.94 16.20 11.77
C ARG A 176 -1.75 16.25 10.26
N LEU A 177 -0.56 15.92 9.78
CA LEU A 177 -0.27 15.81 8.35
C LEU A 177 -1.22 14.81 7.68
N LEU A 178 -1.60 13.74 8.36
CA LEU A 178 -2.60 12.77 7.92
C LEU A 178 -3.96 13.39 7.58
N ASP A 179 -4.35 14.42 8.31
CA ASP A 179 -5.65 15.09 8.18
C ASP A 179 -5.63 16.22 7.13
N SER A 180 -4.47 16.51 6.54
CA SER A 180 -4.30 17.59 5.54
C SER A 180 -3.73 17.14 4.20
N ALA A 181 -2.96 16.05 4.17
CA ALA A 181 -2.17 15.66 3.00
C ALA A 181 -2.36 14.17 2.60
N SER A 182 -3.52 13.58 2.86
CA SER A 182 -3.86 12.22 2.42
C SER A 182 -4.80 12.24 1.22
N ILE A 183 -4.77 11.20 0.39
CA ILE A 183 -5.71 11.04 -0.73
C ILE A 183 -7.15 11.01 -0.21
N ARG A 184 -7.40 10.37 0.93
CA ARG A 184 -8.72 10.36 1.57
C ARG A 184 -9.23 11.77 1.90
N GLU A 185 -8.37 12.66 2.37
CA GLU A 185 -8.78 14.04 2.64
C GLU A 185 -9.13 14.78 1.34
N LEU A 186 -8.38 14.55 0.27
CA LEU A 186 -8.69 15.07 -1.05
C LEU A 186 -10.05 14.53 -1.56
N GLU A 187 -10.30 13.22 -1.45
CA GLU A 187 -11.58 12.60 -1.80
C GLU A 187 -12.75 13.21 -1.01
N ARG A 188 -12.55 13.43 0.30
CA ARG A 188 -13.56 14.07 1.16
C ARG A 188 -13.89 15.47 0.68
N GLN A 189 -12.87 16.30 0.41
CA GLN A 189 -13.05 17.67 -0.07
C GLN A 189 -13.74 17.72 -1.43
N LEU A 190 -13.36 16.83 -2.35
CA LEU A 190 -13.99 16.73 -3.67
C LEU A 190 -15.47 16.32 -3.56
N ASN A 191 -15.80 15.36 -2.70
CA ASN A 191 -17.18 14.94 -2.48
C ASN A 191 -18.03 16.06 -1.87
N GLU A 192 -17.49 16.87 -0.96
CA GLU A 192 -18.18 18.03 -0.40
C GLU A 192 -18.48 19.07 -1.50
N VAL A 193 -17.53 19.36 -2.38
CA VAL A 193 -17.72 20.29 -3.50
C VAL A 193 -18.79 19.77 -4.46
N VAL A 194 -18.75 18.48 -4.82
CA VAL A 194 -19.73 17.86 -5.72
C VAL A 194 -21.13 17.88 -5.10
N THR A 195 -21.26 17.61 -3.81
CA THR A 195 -22.56 17.63 -3.12
C THR A 195 -23.16 19.06 -3.14
N VAL A 196 -22.37 20.09 -2.82
CA VAL A 196 -22.84 21.48 -2.86
C VAL A 196 -23.25 21.89 -4.27
N THR A 197 -22.53 21.50 -5.30
CA THR A 197 -22.88 21.85 -6.69
C THR A 197 -24.10 21.09 -7.22
N CYS A 198 -24.42 19.89 -6.70
CA CYS A 198 -25.62 19.15 -7.06
C CYS A 198 -26.88 19.65 -6.35
N GLU A 199 -26.76 20.32 -5.21
CA GLU A 199 -27.89 20.90 -4.47
C GLU A 199 -28.33 22.26 -5.04
N ASP A 200 -27.50 22.93 -5.84
CA ASP A 200 -27.84 24.20 -6.52
C ASP A 200 -27.72 24.06 -8.06
N PRO A 201 -28.84 23.67 -8.75
CA PRO A 201 -28.84 23.47 -10.20
C PRO A 201 -28.61 24.75 -11.03
N GLN A 202 -28.54 25.93 -10.42
CA GLN A 202 -28.39 27.20 -11.09
C GLN A 202 -26.95 27.79 -11.08
N GLN A 203 -26.00 27.14 -10.41
CA GLN A 203 -24.61 27.56 -10.50
C GLN A 203 -23.95 26.97 -11.74
N ASN A 204 -23.70 27.85 -12.74
CA ASN A 204 -22.95 27.54 -13.95
C ASN A 204 -21.57 26.94 -13.58
N PHE A 205 -21.31 25.69 -13.95
CA PHE A 205 -19.98 25.12 -13.93
C PHE A 205 -19.02 26.00 -14.76
N PRO A 206 -17.83 26.35 -14.26
CA PRO A 206 -16.83 26.96 -15.11
C PRO A 206 -16.52 25.98 -16.26
N ALA A 207 -16.69 26.46 -17.49
CA ALA A 207 -16.40 25.70 -18.70
C ALA A 207 -14.93 25.24 -18.66
N GLY A 208 -14.70 23.93 -18.56
CA GLY A 208 -13.36 23.35 -18.59
C GLY A 208 -13.06 22.22 -17.60
N LEU A 209 -13.97 21.89 -16.69
CA LEU A 209 -13.78 20.64 -15.93
C LEU A 209 -14.21 19.45 -16.79
N PRO A 210 -13.36 18.43 -16.99
CA PRO A 210 -13.75 17.24 -17.72
C PRO A 210 -14.89 16.55 -16.97
N THR A 211 -16.02 16.37 -17.63
CA THR A 211 -17.07 15.46 -17.17
C THR A 211 -16.42 14.08 -17.03
N THR A 212 -16.48 13.52 -15.82
CA THR A 212 -16.00 12.17 -15.51
C THR A 212 -16.79 11.15 -16.33
N THR A 213 -16.32 10.90 -17.53
CA THR A 213 -16.61 9.66 -18.23
C THR A 213 -15.50 8.68 -17.88
N ASP A 214 -15.83 7.43 -17.67
CA ASP A 214 -15.11 6.19 -17.29
C ASP A 214 -13.57 6.11 -17.48
N SER A 215 -12.95 7.04 -18.21
CA SER A 215 -11.53 7.03 -18.52
C SER A 215 -10.61 7.70 -17.47
N GLY A 216 -11.18 8.48 -16.54
CA GLY A 216 -10.41 9.21 -15.53
C GLY A 216 -10.13 8.38 -14.27
N GLU A 217 -11.07 7.55 -13.85
CA GLU A 217 -10.87 6.64 -12.70
C GLU A 217 -9.84 5.56 -13.02
N ALA A 218 -9.83 5.03 -14.25
CA ALA A 218 -8.82 4.07 -14.69
C ALA A 218 -7.40 4.65 -14.64
N ARG A 219 -7.21 5.91 -15.01
CA ARG A 219 -5.87 6.55 -15.03
C ARG A 219 -5.32 6.88 -13.65
N ALA A 220 -6.14 7.33 -12.73
CA ALA A 220 -5.74 7.57 -11.35
C ALA A 220 -5.44 6.23 -10.63
N ASP A 221 -6.26 5.23 -10.85
CA ASP A 221 -6.05 3.86 -10.37
C ASP A 221 -4.79 3.23 -10.98
N ASP A 222 -4.49 3.47 -12.27
CA ASP A 222 -3.30 2.93 -12.93
C ASP A 222 -1.99 3.57 -12.43
N LEU A 223 -1.96 4.87 -12.19
CA LEU A 223 -0.80 5.56 -11.61
C LEU A 223 -0.59 5.15 -10.14
N PHE A 224 -1.67 5.01 -9.39
CA PHE A 224 -1.64 4.50 -8.02
C PHE A 224 -1.21 3.02 -8.00
N TYR A 225 -1.62 2.24 -9.00
CA TYR A 225 -1.23 0.85 -9.19
C TYR A 225 0.26 0.70 -9.48
N GLN A 226 0.82 1.50 -10.39
CA GLN A 226 2.26 1.45 -10.69
C GLN A 226 3.10 1.79 -9.45
N ALA A 227 2.72 2.81 -8.69
CA ALA A 227 3.38 3.13 -7.42
C ALA A 227 3.28 1.99 -6.39
N GLN A 228 2.15 1.27 -6.36
CA GLN A 228 1.98 0.10 -5.49
C GLN A 228 2.77 -1.12 -5.97
N LEU A 229 2.89 -1.34 -7.28
CA LEU A 229 3.73 -2.39 -7.86
C LEU A 229 5.20 -2.16 -7.53
N ASP A 230 5.66 -0.92 -7.57
CA ASP A 230 7.03 -0.58 -7.20
C ASP A 230 7.32 -0.87 -5.72
N VAL A 231 6.34 -0.67 -4.82
CA VAL A 231 6.45 -1.08 -3.41
C VAL A 231 6.67 -2.58 -3.26
N VAL A 232 5.93 -3.39 -4.02
CA VAL A 232 6.03 -4.86 -3.93
C VAL A 232 7.30 -5.36 -4.63
N ARG A 233 7.68 -4.77 -5.78
CA ARG A 233 8.95 -5.08 -6.48
C ARG A 233 10.15 -4.97 -5.57
N THR A 234 10.10 -4.07 -4.64
CA THR A 234 11.30 -3.62 -3.93
C THR A 234 11.38 -4.11 -2.51
N ALA A 235 10.26 -4.45 -1.89
CA ALA A 235 10.26 -4.93 -0.51
C ALA A 235 11.19 -6.16 -0.34
N PHE A 236 11.56 -6.84 -1.44
CA PHE A 236 12.14 -8.18 -1.38
C PHE A 236 13.20 -8.49 -2.43
N ALA A 237 13.82 -7.50 -3.06
CA ALA A 237 15.09 -7.73 -3.74
C ALA A 237 16.21 -7.81 -2.67
N CYS A 238 16.42 -9.00 -2.13
CA CYS A 238 17.60 -9.40 -1.37
C CYS A 238 18.68 -9.89 -2.28
#